data_37c5a4fd584faf629ee0c781a4a4469d
#
_entry.id   37c5a4fd584faf629ee0c781a4a4469d
#
_cell.length_a   1.000
_cell.length_b   1.000
_cell.length_c   1.000
_cell.angle_alpha   90.00
_cell.angle_beta   90.00
_cell.angle_gamma   90.00
#
_symmetry.space_group_name_H-M   'P 1'
#
loop_
_entity.id
_entity.type
_entity.pdbx_description
1 polymer ?
#
loop_
_entity_poly.entity_id
_entity_poly.type
_entity_poly.pdbx_seq_one_letter_code
_entity_poly.pdbx_strand_id
1 'polypeptide(L)'
;MHGDLSRFNDKRIKALKKNDVLIVCGDFGFVWDGSKREQRILKKIGKKRFYTLFVDGCHENFDLLSKYPESDFCGGIVHRISGNLMHIKRGAVLSIQGYKFFGFGGGQTKEIDIRRESHTWFEAELPDNDEIEYAIQNLKNAGGEVDYIITHEPPASMKEFLGFEVNQISYMHTFFDRVKNNCKFKMWFFGKAHINKLVPPKYRCLFDEVVVLKNEKWDKEQKLLRKNRHKNTETPQPEHEIASDSFE
;
A
#
# COMPACT_ATOMS: atom_id res chain seq x y z
N MET A 1 -7.34 -10.40 0.64
CA MET A 1 -6.74 -11.55 1.37
C MET A 1 -7.74 -12.25 2.28
N HIS A 2 -8.75 -11.54 2.78
CA HIS A 2 -9.86 -12.04 3.61
C HIS A 2 -9.39 -12.85 4.84
N GLY A 3 -8.34 -12.40 5.53
CA GLY A 3 -7.82 -13.08 6.71
C GLY A 3 -7.17 -14.46 6.47
N ASP A 4 -6.95 -14.84 5.21
CA ASP A 4 -6.33 -16.11 4.87
C ASP A 4 -4.79 -16.03 4.86
N LEU A 5 -4.16 -16.58 5.91
CA LEU A 5 -2.70 -16.65 6.03
C LEU A 5 -2.04 -17.51 4.94
N SER A 6 -2.78 -18.43 4.30
CA SER A 6 -2.23 -19.29 3.27
C SER A 6 -1.76 -18.51 2.04
N ARG A 7 -2.33 -17.33 1.81
CA ARG A 7 -1.92 -16.38 0.76
C ARG A 7 -0.44 -15.98 0.86
N PHE A 8 0.12 -15.93 2.07
CA PHE A 8 1.55 -15.68 2.28
C PHE A 8 2.44 -16.87 1.89
N ASN A 9 1.85 -18.00 1.49
CA ASN A 9 2.58 -19.18 1.00
C ASN A 9 2.92 -19.13 -0.49
N ASP A 10 2.39 -18.14 -1.24
CA ASP A 10 2.77 -17.95 -2.64
C ASP A 10 4.30 -17.85 -2.79
N LYS A 11 4.84 -18.53 -3.79
CA LYS A 11 6.29 -18.63 -4.03
C LYS A 11 6.92 -17.24 -4.23
N ARG A 12 6.21 -16.32 -4.90
CA ARG A 12 6.67 -14.94 -5.16
C ARG A 12 6.72 -14.13 -3.87
N ILE A 13 5.73 -14.30 -2.97
CA ILE A 13 5.71 -13.64 -1.65
C ILE A 13 6.81 -14.22 -0.75
N LYS A 14 7.02 -15.54 -0.76
CA LYS A 14 8.13 -16.18 -0.01
C LYS A 14 9.51 -15.74 -0.50
N ALA A 15 9.64 -15.38 -1.76
CA ALA A 15 10.91 -14.91 -2.35
C ALA A 15 11.25 -13.46 -1.97
N LEU A 16 10.32 -12.67 -1.42
CA LEU A 16 10.55 -11.29 -1.01
C LEU A 16 11.69 -11.21 0.01
N LYS A 17 12.56 -10.21 -0.16
CA LYS A 17 13.77 -9.96 0.66
C LYS A 17 13.50 -8.83 1.66
N LYS A 18 14.51 -8.54 2.48
CA LYS A 18 14.52 -7.35 3.33
C LYS A 18 14.36 -6.09 2.45
N ASN A 19 13.49 -5.19 2.87
CA ASN A 19 13.12 -3.94 2.19
C ASN A 19 12.27 -4.10 0.90
N ASP A 20 11.91 -5.32 0.48
CA ASP A 20 10.85 -5.48 -0.50
C ASP A 20 9.50 -5.10 0.12
N VAL A 21 8.55 -4.73 -0.72
CA VAL A 21 7.23 -4.29 -0.28
C VAL A 21 6.16 -5.12 -0.99
N LEU A 22 5.30 -5.78 -0.21
CA LEU A 22 4.06 -6.40 -0.67
C LEU A 22 2.93 -5.39 -0.47
N ILE A 23 2.17 -5.07 -1.51
CA ILE A 23 0.98 -4.22 -1.42
C ILE A 23 -0.26 -5.06 -1.71
N VAL A 24 -1.25 -5.00 -0.82
CA VAL A 24 -2.53 -5.72 -0.93
C VAL A 24 -3.63 -4.74 -1.34
N CYS A 25 -4.37 -5.08 -2.41
CA CYS A 25 -5.40 -4.24 -3.01
C CYS A 25 -6.76 -4.44 -2.30
N GLY A 26 -6.82 -4.17 -1.01
CA GLY A 26 -8.02 -4.21 -0.18
C GLY A 26 -8.41 -5.59 0.36
N ASP A 27 -9.42 -5.61 1.20
CA ASP A 27 -9.93 -6.80 1.89
C ASP A 27 -8.79 -7.61 2.52
N PHE A 28 -7.96 -6.92 3.32
CA PHE A 28 -6.87 -7.58 4.04
C PHE A 28 -7.43 -8.59 5.04
N GLY A 29 -8.48 -8.19 5.77
CA GLY A 29 -9.33 -9.05 6.58
C GLY A 29 -8.64 -9.64 7.82
N PHE A 30 -7.52 -9.08 8.27
CA PHE A 30 -6.82 -9.49 9.49
C PHE A 30 -7.00 -8.49 10.63
N VAL A 31 -7.62 -7.34 10.41
CA VAL A 31 -8.02 -6.37 11.44
C VAL A 31 -9.53 -6.46 11.58
N TRP A 32 -10.02 -7.32 12.48
CA TRP A 32 -11.44 -7.67 12.51
C TRP A 32 -12.06 -7.69 13.90
N ASP A 33 -11.55 -8.50 14.83
CA ASP A 33 -12.16 -8.72 16.14
C ASP A 33 -11.32 -8.22 17.32
N GLY A 34 -10.09 -7.80 17.10
CA GLY A 34 -9.15 -7.32 18.12
C GLY A 34 -8.70 -8.40 19.10
N SER A 35 -9.02 -9.67 18.86
CA SER A 35 -8.72 -10.78 19.76
C SER A 35 -7.23 -11.03 19.95
N LYS A 36 -6.88 -11.72 21.04
CA LYS A 36 -5.48 -12.17 21.27
C LYS A 36 -4.97 -13.05 20.12
N ARG A 37 -5.87 -13.79 19.45
CA ARG A 37 -5.53 -14.60 18.27
C ARG A 37 -5.17 -13.71 17.09
N GLU A 38 -6.00 -12.72 16.79
CA GLU A 38 -5.76 -11.72 15.74
C GLU A 38 -4.44 -10.98 15.99
N GLN A 39 -4.21 -10.49 17.21
CA GLN A 39 -2.98 -9.78 17.57
C GLN A 39 -1.71 -10.63 17.36
N ARG A 40 -1.78 -11.95 17.60
CA ARG A 40 -0.68 -12.88 17.31
C ARG A 40 -0.43 -13.01 15.79
N ILE A 41 -1.50 -13.04 14.99
CA ILE A 41 -1.42 -13.09 13.53
C ILE A 41 -0.80 -11.80 12.98
N LEU A 42 -1.29 -10.64 13.41
CA LEU A 42 -0.75 -9.34 13.00
C LEU A 42 0.74 -9.22 13.34
N LYS A 43 1.14 -9.63 14.55
CA LYS A 43 2.54 -9.70 14.95
C LYS A 43 3.36 -10.65 14.07
N LYS A 44 2.81 -11.82 13.70
CA LYS A 44 3.48 -12.77 12.81
C LYS A 44 3.70 -12.17 11.40
N ILE A 45 2.72 -11.45 10.86
CA ILE A 45 2.85 -10.75 9.58
C ILE A 45 3.87 -9.62 9.71
N GLY A 46 3.78 -8.80 10.75
CA GLY A 46 4.69 -7.67 10.99
C GLY A 46 6.16 -8.06 11.24
N LYS A 47 6.42 -9.31 11.64
CA LYS A 47 7.78 -9.86 11.81
C LYS A 47 8.42 -10.36 10.52
N LYS A 48 7.71 -10.33 9.39
CA LYS A 48 8.30 -10.72 8.11
C LYS A 48 9.44 -9.76 7.74
N ARG A 49 10.44 -10.27 7.01
CA ARG A 49 11.62 -9.48 6.61
C ARG A 49 11.33 -8.38 5.58
N PHE A 50 10.16 -8.41 4.93
CA PHE A 50 9.67 -7.44 3.97
C PHE A 50 8.50 -6.65 4.58
N TYR A 51 8.19 -5.50 4.00
CA TYR A 51 7.03 -4.71 4.39
C TYR A 51 5.76 -5.26 3.77
N THR A 52 4.68 -5.29 4.54
CA THR A 52 3.33 -5.58 4.03
C THR A 52 2.50 -4.32 4.20
N LEU A 53 2.07 -3.75 3.09
CA LEU A 53 1.16 -2.62 3.02
C LEU A 53 -0.18 -3.10 2.50
N PHE A 54 -1.28 -2.48 2.92
CA PHE A 54 -2.58 -2.73 2.34
C PHE A 54 -3.40 -1.43 2.29
N VAL A 55 -4.29 -1.33 1.32
CA VAL A 55 -5.42 -0.40 1.37
C VAL A 55 -6.61 -1.15 1.96
N ASP A 56 -7.53 -0.46 2.61
CA ASP A 56 -8.74 -1.07 3.14
C ASP A 56 -9.73 -1.43 2.01
N GLY A 57 -10.61 -2.38 2.29
CA GLY A 57 -11.76 -2.75 1.45
C GLY A 57 -13.04 -2.66 2.26
N CYS A 58 -13.93 -3.64 2.13
CA CYS A 58 -15.15 -3.75 2.96
C CYS A 58 -15.03 -4.85 4.03
N HIS A 59 -13.90 -5.52 4.14
CA HIS A 59 -13.64 -6.58 5.12
C HIS A 59 -12.58 -6.18 6.15
N GLU A 60 -12.67 -4.96 6.67
CA GLU A 60 -11.90 -4.42 7.80
C GLU A 60 -12.85 -3.93 8.90
N ASN A 61 -12.41 -4.01 10.14
CA ASN A 61 -13.04 -3.34 11.26
C ASN A 61 -12.45 -1.93 11.36
N PHE A 62 -13.19 -0.94 10.89
CA PHE A 62 -12.73 0.45 10.82
C PHE A 62 -12.56 1.08 12.20
N ASP A 63 -13.36 0.67 13.21
CA ASP A 63 -13.22 1.14 14.58
C ASP A 63 -11.91 0.66 15.23
N LEU A 64 -11.41 -0.51 14.82
CA LEU A 64 -10.11 -0.99 15.25
C LEU A 64 -8.99 -0.39 14.40
N LEU A 65 -9.19 -0.25 13.10
CA LEU A 65 -8.20 0.28 12.17
C LEU A 65 -7.83 1.72 12.50
N SER A 66 -8.81 2.55 12.85
CA SER A 66 -8.62 3.96 13.23
C SER A 66 -7.83 4.16 14.54
N LYS A 67 -7.74 3.14 15.40
CA LYS A 67 -6.98 3.20 16.66
C LYS A 67 -5.47 3.03 16.48
N TYR A 68 -5.02 2.56 15.32
CA TYR A 68 -3.59 2.41 15.07
C TYR A 68 -2.94 3.76 14.80
N PRO A 69 -1.74 4.01 15.34
CA PRO A 69 -1.08 5.30 15.21
C PRO A 69 -0.67 5.59 13.75
N GLU A 70 -0.90 6.83 13.34
CA GLU A 70 -0.38 7.34 12.08
C GLU A 70 1.14 7.57 12.16
N SER A 71 1.83 7.36 11.04
CA SER A 71 3.25 7.68 10.89
C SER A 71 3.59 7.90 9.42
N ASP A 72 4.68 8.62 9.16
CA ASP A 72 5.24 8.67 7.82
C ASP A 72 5.86 7.31 7.43
N PHE A 73 5.62 6.92 6.19
CA PHE A 73 6.34 5.85 5.52
C PHE A 73 6.56 6.21 4.05
N CYS A 74 7.81 6.38 3.66
CA CYS A 74 8.18 6.71 2.29
C CYS A 74 7.50 7.99 1.75
N GLY A 75 7.28 9.00 2.58
CA GLY A 75 6.70 10.29 2.24
C GLY A 75 5.18 10.35 2.22
N GLY A 76 4.50 9.31 2.65
CA GLY A 76 3.04 9.27 2.82
C GLY A 76 2.63 8.74 4.19
N ILE A 77 1.39 9.00 4.59
CA ILE A 77 0.86 8.60 5.89
C ILE A 77 0.33 7.17 5.85
N VAL A 78 0.70 6.39 6.86
CA VAL A 78 0.23 5.01 7.08
C VAL A 78 -0.19 4.82 8.54
N HIS A 79 -1.12 3.90 8.81
CA HIS A 79 -1.38 3.40 10.16
C HIS A 79 -0.43 2.22 10.44
N ARG A 80 0.34 2.30 11.53
CA ARG A 80 1.25 1.22 11.94
C ARG A 80 0.51 0.15 12.72
N ILE A 81 0.28 -0.99 12.08
CA ILE A 81 -0.44 -2.11 12.70
C ILE A 81 0.50 -2.92 13.59
N SER A 82 1.62 -3.38 13.06
CA SER A 82 2.62 -4.16 13.81
C SER A 82 3.92 -4.30 13.02
N GLY A 83 5.04 -3.82 13.53
CA GLY A 83 6.34 -3.99 12.86
C GLY A 83 6.33 -3.53 11.40
N ASN A 84 6.55 -4.47 10.46
CA ASN A 84 6.55 -4.20 9.02
C ASN A 84 5.16 -4.28 8.35
N LEU A 85 4.08 -4.36 9.14
CA LEU A 85 2.69 -4.36 8.65
C LEU A 85 2.06 -2.99 8.85
N MET A 86 1.57 -2.38 7.78
CA MET A 86 0.99 -1.04 7.77
C MET A 86 -0.22 -0.96 6.85
N HIS A 87 -1.19 -0.14 7.23
CA HIS A 87 -2.32 0.27 6.39
C HIS A 87 -2.00 1.61 5.73
N ILE A 88 -2.20 1.72 4.42
CA ILE A 88 -2.02 2.98 3.69
C ILE A 88 -3.24 3.87 3.96
N LYS A 89 -3.04 5.05 4.55
CA LYS A 89 -4.12 6.02 4.71
C LYS A 89 -4.68 6.41 3.35
N ARG A 90 -6.00 6.47 3.23
CA ARG A 90 -6.68 6.83 1.98
C ARG A 90 -6.13 8.15 1.44
N GLY A 91 -5.74 8.16 0.17
CA GLY A 91 -5.18 9.34 -0.47
C GLY A 91 -3.69 9.56 -0.26
N ALA A 92 -2.98 8.71 0.45
CA ALA A 92 -1.55 8.83 0.62
C ALA A 92 -0.79 8.51 -0.68
N VAL A 93 0.30 9.27 -0.93
CA VAL A 93 1.26 9.00 -2.00
C VAL A 93 2.58 8.56 -1.39
N LEU A 94 3.01 7.35 -1.71
CA LEU A 94 4.23 6.73 -1.18
C LEU A 94 5.31 6.63 -2.26
N SER A 95 6.54 7.01 -1.95
CA SER A 95 7.69 6.89 -2.86
C SER A 95 8.50 5.64 -2.53
N ILE A 96 8.14 4.51 -3.14
CA ILE A 96 8.72 3.20 -2.86
C ILE A 96 9.62 2.77 -4.01
N GLN A 97 10.91 2.54 -3.75
CA GLN A 97 11.88 2.04 -4.72
C GLN A 97 11.88 2.84 -6.05
N GLY A 98 11.77 4.18 -5.94
CA GLY A 98 11.78 5.08 -7.09
C GLY A 98 10.47 5.14 -7.89
N TYR A 99 9.39 4.54 -7.39
CA TYR A 99 8.04 4.68 -7.93
C TYR A 99 7.13 5.41 -6.94
N LYS A 100 6.24 6.24 -7.46
CA LYS A 100 5.15 6.87 -6.71
C LYS A 100 3.90 5.97 -6.76
N PHE A 101 3.39 5.60 -5.58
CA PHE A 101 2.16 4.83 -5.40
C PHE A 101 1.10 5.71 -4.74
N PHE A 102 -0.03 5.90 -5.39
CA PHE A 102 -1.21 6.49 -4.76
C PHE A 102 -2.08 5.36 -4.23
N GLY A 103 -2.36 5.37 -2.92
CA GLY A 103 -3.20 4.38 -2.26
C GLY A 103 -4.54 4.99 -1.82
N PHE A 104 -5.65 4.32 -2.16
CA PHE A 104 -6.97 4.74 -1.71
C PHE A 104 -7.87 3.51 -1.51
N GLY A 105 -8.17 3.22 -0.26
CA GLY A 105 -9.05 2.11 0.10
C GLY A 105 -10.54 2.45 -0.05
N GLY A 106 -11.36 1.71 0.68
CA GLY A 106 -12.81 1.82 0.64
C GLY A 106 -13.46 0.81 -0.30
N GLY A 107 -14.67 0.44 0.05
CA GLY A 107 -15.45 -0.49 -0.76
C GLY A 107 -16.89 -0.51 -0.29
N GLN A 108 -17.83 -0.60 -1.21
CA GLN A 108 -19.24 -0.74 -0.87
C GLN A 108 -19.61 -2.21 -0.79
N THR A 109 -20.05 -2.68 0.38
CA THR A 109 -20.61 -4.03 0.50
C THR A 109 -21.96 -4.12 -0.21
N LYS A 110 -22.25 -5.27 -0.82
CA LYS A 110 -23.58 -5.57 -1.37
C LYS A 110 -24.55 -6.08 -0.30
N GLU A 111 -24.04 -6.50 0.84
CA GLU A 111 -24.77 -7.17 1.93
C GLU A 111 -25.05 -6.21 3.09
N ILE A 112 -25.38 -4.93 2.80
CA ILE A 112 -25.52 -3.87 3.81
C ILE A 112 -26.50 -4.28 4.90
N ASP A 113 -27.68 -4.79 4.55
CA ASP A 113 -28.73 -5.11 5.52
C ASP A 113 -28.29 -6.27 6.44
N ILE A 114 -27.76 -7.35 5.89
CA ILE A 114 -27.25 -8.51 6.64
C ILE A 114 -26.10 -8.07 7.56
N ARG A 115 -25.21 -7.22 7.07
CA ARG A 115 -24.05 -6.77 7.83
C ARG A 115 -24.39 -5.73 8.90
N ARG A 116 -25.44 -4.94 8.71
CA ARG A 116 -26.01 -4.07 9.75
C ARG A 116 -26.63 -4.89 10.88
N GLU A 117 -27.41 -5.92 10.56
CA GLU A 117 -28.00 -6.81 11.56
C GLU A 117 -26.92 -7.56 12.36
N SER A 118 -25.84 -7.97 11.73
CA SER A 118 -24.71 -8.64 12.38
C SER A 118 -23.67 -7.69 13.01
N HIS A 119 -23.90 -6.38 12.99
CA HIS A 119 -22.98 -5.35 13.50
C HIS A 119 -21.57 -5.43 12.87
N THR A 120 -21.48 -5.82 11.60
CA THR A 120 -20.23 -5.92 10.84
C THR A 120 -20.17 -4.97 9.64
N TRP A 121 -21.11 -4.04 9.54
CA TRP A 121 -21.10 -2.95 8.57
C TRP A 121 -20.59 -1.66 9.24
N PHE A 122 -19.79 -0.91 8.51
CA PHE A 122 -19.23 0.37 8.93
C PHE A 122 -19.54 1.43 7.89
N GLU A 123 -19.99 2.62 8.31
CA GLU A 123 -20.15 3.77 7.42
C GLU A 123 -18.83 4.16 6.77
N ALA A 124 -17.74 4.00 7.51
CA ALA A 124 -16.37 4.21 7.05
C ALA A 124 -15.90 3.25 5.93
N GLU A 125 -16.72 2.30 5.47
CA GLU A 125 -16.45 1.56 4.23
C GLU A 125 -16.36 2.52 3.03
N LEU A 126 -17.12 3.61 3.04
CA LEU A 126 -17.02 4.69 2.07
C LEU A 126 -16.18 5.85 2.63
N PRO A 127 -15.40 6.54 1.78
CA PRO A 127 -14.59 7.67 2.23
C PRO A 127 -15.49 8.85 2.66
N ASP A 128 -14.98 9.68 3.57
CA ASP A 128 -15.59 10.98 3.86
C ASP A 128 -15.02 12.08 2.94
N ASN A 129 -15.51 13.32 3.13
CA ASN A 129 -15.06 14.46 2.33
C ASN A 129 -13.61 14.84 2.63
N ASP A 130 -13.18 14.74 3.88
CA ASP A 130 -11.83 15.11 4.32
C ASP A 130 -10.80 14.14 3.70
N GLU A 131 -11.10 12.84 3.62
CA GLU A 131 -10.29 11.84 2.94
C GLU A 131 -10.16 12.12 1.44
N ILE A 132 -11.26 12.55 0.80
CA ILE A 132 -11.25 12.92 -0.63
C ILE A 132 -10.43 14.19 -0.85
N GLU A 133 -10.58 15.21 -0.02
CA GLU A 133 -9.80 16.45 -0.11
C GLU A 133 -8.31 16.21 0.13
N TYR A 134 -7.98 15.40 1.14
CA TYR A 134 -6.60 14.97 1.40
C TYR A 134 -6.00 14.26 0.18
N ALA A 135 -6.75 13.36 -0.44
CA ALA A 135 -6.31 12.65 -1.64
C ALA A 135 -6.05 13.59 -2.82
N ILE A 136 -6.96 14.55 -3.06
CA ILE A 136 -6.81 15.55 -4.12
C ILE A 136 -5.57 16.41 -3.88
N GLN A 137 -5.35 16.84 -2.63
CA GLN A 137 -4.18 17.66 -2.30
C GLN A 137 -2.87 16.89 -2.50
N ASN A 138 -2.81 15.61 -2.09
CA ASN A 138 -1.62 14.79 -2.28
C ASN A 138 -1.32 14.50 -3.76
N LEU A 139 -2.35 14.26 -4.57
CA LEU A 139 -2.16 14.11 -6.01
C LEU A 139 -1.66 15.42 -6.65
N LYS A 140 -2.16 16.59 -6.23
CA LYS A 140 -1.63 17.90 -6.67
C LYS A 140 -0.16 18.07 -6.25
N ASN A 141 0.19 17.75 -5.00
CA ASN A 141 1.56 17.82 -4.49
C ASN A 141 2.50 16.86 -5.25
N ALA A 142 1.97 15.73 -5.74
CA ALA A 142 2.71 14.80 -6.59
C ALA A 142 2.88 15.30 -8.05
N GLY A 143 2.34 16.47 -8.39
CA GLY A 143 2.37 17.06 -9.75
C GLY A 143 1.32 16.48 -10.70
N GLY A 144 0.24 15.88 -10.18
CA GLY A 144 -0.79 15.23 -10.99
C GLY A 144 -0.30 13.96 -11.69
N GLU A 145 0.79 13.35 -11.18
CA GLU A 145 1.40 12.16 -11.79
C GLU A 145 1.92 11.20 -10.70
N VAL A 146 1.53 9.92 -10.84
CA VAL A 146 2.03 8.80 -10.04
C VAL A 146 2.35 7.61 -10.96
N ASP A 147 3.18 6.68 -10.53
CA ASP A 147 3.45 5.49 -11.34
C ASP A 147 2.32 4.48 -11.25
N TYR A 148 1.82 4.25 -10.04
CA TYR A 148 0.83 3.23 -9.76
C TYR A 148 -0.28 3.75 -8.85
N ILE A 149 -1.50 3.34 -9.16
CA ILE A 149 -2.68 3.57 -8.31
C ILE A 149 -3.10 2.22 -7.72
N ILE A 150 -3.33 2.19 -6.42
CA ILE A 150 -3.76 1.00 -5.67
C ILE A 150 -5.08 1.33 -4.98
N THR A 151 -6.14 0.65 -5.37
CA THR A 151 -7.46 0.77 -4.73
C THR A 151 -8.05 -0.60 -4.43
N HIS A 152 -9.13 -0.65 -3.67
CA HIS A 152 -9.92 -1.87 -3.56
C HIS A 152 -10.94 -1.97 -4.69
N GLU A 153 -11.70 -0.91 -4.91
CA GLU A 153 -12.69 -0.83 -6.00
C GLU A 153 -12.12 -0.14 -7.25
N PRO A 154 -12.64 -0.46 -8.45
CA PRO A 154 -12.25 0.21 -9.69
C PRO A 154 -12.97 1.57 -9.84
N PRO A 155 -12.53 2.44 -10.78
CA PRO A 155 -13.33 3.56 -11.27
C PRO A 155 -14.70 3.09 -11.81
N ALA A 156 -15.74 3.95 -11.74
CA ALA A 156 -17.09 3.62 -12.24
C ALA A 156 -17.06 3.14 -13.69
N SER A 157 -16.31 3.84 -14.54
CA SER A 157 -16.17 3.50 -15.97
C SER A 157 -15.52 2.13 -16.25
N MET A 158 -14.92 1.47 -15.24
CA MET A 158 -14.32 0.14 -15.39
C MET A 158 -15.25 -0.99 -14.94
N LYS A 159 -16.35 -0.68 -14.26
CA LYS A 159 -17.26 -1.71 -13.71
C LYS A 159 -17.86 -2.60 -14.78
N GLU A 160 -18.30 -2.03 -15.88
CA GLU A 160 -18.87 -2.78 -17.01
C GLU A 160 -17.90 -3.81 -17.59
N PHE A 161 -16.63 -3.43 -17.79
CA PHE A 161 -15.60 -4.35 -18.30
C PHE A 161 -15.30 -5.51 -17.38
N LEU A 162 -15.70 -5.42 -16.11
CA LEU A 162 -15.49 -6.43 -15.07
C LEU A 162 -16.73 -7.27 -14.79
N GLY A 163 -17.84 -6.97 -15.46
CA GLY A 163 -19.13 -7.64 -15.25
C GLY A 163 -19.83 -7.26 -13.94
N PHE A 164 -19.47 -6.08 -13.37
CA PHE A 164 -20.20 -5.53 -12.22
C PHE A 164 -21.51 -4.87 -12.66
N GLU A 165 -22.47 -4.88 -11.74
CA GLU A 165 -23.71 -4.11 -11.92
C GLU A 165 -23.40 -2.62 -11.95
N VAL A 166 -23.73 -1.96 -13.07
CA VAL A 166 -23.52 -0.51 -13.26
C VAL A 166 -24.41 0.35 -12.38
N ASN A 167 -25.44 -0.24 -11.77
CA ASN A 167 -26.44 0.47 -10.94
C ASN A 167 -25.93 0.83 -9.54
N GLN A 168 -24.79 0.29 -9.13
CA GLN A 168 -24.20 0.51 -7.80
C GLN A 168 -22.96 1.41 -7.91
N ILE A 169 -23.16 2.67 -8.31
CA ILE A 169 -22.11 3.68 -8.36
C ILE A 169 -22.24 4.58 -7.14
N SER A 170 -21.24 4.55 -6.25
CA SER A 170 -21.11 5.49 -5.15
C SER A 170 -20.31 6.73 -5.58
N TYR A 171 -20.33 7.77 -4.75
CA TYR A 171 -19.49 8.97 -4.97
C TYR A 171 -17.98 8.64 -4.98
N MET A 172 -17.54 7.58 -4.29
CA MET A 172 -16.16 7.10 -4.35
C MET A 172 -15.78 6.66 -5.78
N HIS A 173 -16.64 5.93 -6.48
CA HIS A 173 -16.39 5.53 -7.87
C HIS A 173 -16.32 6.74 -8.81
N THR A 174 -17.17 7.75 -8.56
CA THR A 174 -17.14 9.04 -9.31
C THR A 174 -15.85 9.79 -9.03
N PHE A 175 -15.38 9.79 -7.77
CA PHE A 175 -14.07 10.34 -7.41
C PHE A 175 -12.93 9.61 -8.15
N PHE A 176 -12.97 8.29 -8.25
CA PHE A 176 -11.97 7.53 -8.99
C PHE A 176 -11.98 7.86 -10.50
N ASP A 177 -13.14 8.11 -11.12
CA ASP A 177 -13.18 8.60 -12.50
C ASP A 177 -12.56 10.00 -12.63
N ARG A 178 -12.73 10.87 -11.64
CA ARG A 178 -12.03 12.17 -11.61
C ARG A 178 -10.50 11.98 -11.50
N VAL A 179 -10.03 11.07 -10.66
CA VAL A 179 -8.59 10.72 -10.56
C VAL A 179 -8.09 10.19 -11.90
N LYS A 180 -8.82 9.27 -12.53
CA LYS A 180 -8.50 8.71 -13.85
C LYS A 180 -8.30 9.79 -14.93
N ASN A 181 -9.13 10.83 -14.90
CA ASN A 181 -9.14 11.88 -15.93
C ASN A 181 -8.09 12.98 -15.66
N ASN A 182 -7.68 13.19 -14.41
CA ASN A 182 -6.82 14.29 -13.99
C ASN A 182 -5.44 13.87 -13.49
N CYS A 183 -5.17 12.57 -13.38
CA CYS A 183 -3.87 12.05 -12.93
C CYS A 183 -3.25 11.16 -14.01
N LYS A 184 -1.96 11.38 -14.29
CA LYS A 184 -1.19 10.49 -15.16
C LYS A 184 -0.69 9.30 -14.33
N PHE A 185 -0.83 8.08 -14.87
CA PHE A 185 -0.34 6.87 -14.22
C PHE A 185 -0.01 5.77 -15.24
N LYS A 186 0.84 4.82 -14.83
CA LYS A 186 1.27 3.68 -15.66
C LYS A 186 0.29 2.50 -15.54
N MET A 187 -0.13 2.17 -14.32
CA MET A 187 -1.04 1.07 -14.06
C MET A 187 -1.89 1.34 -12.83
N TRP A 188 -3.15 0.93 -12.86
CA TRP A 188 -4.09 0.97 -11.75
C TRP A 188 -4.44 -0.45 -11.34
N PHE A 189 -4.10 -0.83 -10.11
CA PHE A 189 -4.41 -2.13 -9.53
C PHE A 189 -5.57 -2.03 -8.56
N PHE A 190 -6.47 -3.01 -8.58
CA PHE A 190 -7.60 -3.10 -7.66
C PHE A 190 -8.01 -4.56 -7.42
N GLY A 191 -8.81 -4.84 -6.37
CA GLY A 191 -9.08 -6.20 -5.89
C GLY A 191 -10.51 -6.70 -6.07
N LYS A 192 -11.51 -5.92 -5.74
CA LYS A 192 -12.95 -6.18 -5.49
C LYS A 192 -13.61 -7.33 -6.25
N ALA A 193 -13.27 -7.55 -7.53
CA ALA A 193 -13.99 -8.47 -8.41
C ALA A 193 -13.65 -9.96 -8.20
N HIS A 194 -12.67 -10.28 -7.35
CA HIS A 194 -12.19 -11.64 -7.12
C HIS A 194 -11.80 -12.39 -8.40
N ILE A 195 -11.27 -11.69 -9.38
CA ILE A 195 -10.75 -12.23 -10.63
C ILE A 195 -9.38 -11.64 -10.94
N ASN A 196 -8.57 -12.37 -11.72
CA ASN A 196 -7.36 -11.83 -12.32
C ASN A 196 -7.68 -11.41 -13.75
N LYS A 197 -7.75 -10.11 -14.01
CA LYS A 197 -8.09 -9.58 -15.34
C LYS A 197 -7.30 -8.32 -15.66
N LEU A 198 -6.61 -8.34 -16.79
CA LEU A 198 -6.04 -7.14 -17.38
C LEU A 198 -7.11 -6.46 -18.22
N VAL A 199 -7.39 -5.18 -17.96
CA VAL A 199 -8.23 -4.32 -18.80
C VAL A 199 -7.30 -3.29 -19.45
N PRO A 200 -6.96 -3.50 -20.74
CA PRO A 200 -6.05 -2.61 -21.43
C PRO A 200 -6.55 -1.16 -21.48
N PRO A 201 -5.63 -0.17 -21.54
CA PRO A 201 -4.17 -0.36 -21.57
C PRO A 201 -3.52 -0.44 -20.20
N LYS A 202 -4.19 -0.02 -19.10
CA LYS A 202 -3.52 0.28 -17.83
C LYS A 202 -4.33 -0.04 -16.56
N TYR A 203 -5.25 -1.00 -16.61
CA TYR A 203 -6.01 -1.44 -15.42
C TYR A 203 -5.85 -2.94 -15.20
N ARG A 204 -5.66 -3.35 -13.94
CA ARG A 204 -5.51 -4.76 -13.59
C ARG A 204 -6.25 -5.10 -12.31
N CYS A 205 -7.24 -5.98 -12.44
CA CYS A 205 -7.91 -6.59 -11.32
C CYS A 205 -7.06 -7.76 -10.81
N LEU A 206 -6.88 -7.87 -9.50
CA LEU A 206 -6.07 -8.89 -8.84
C LEU A 206 -6.91 -9.63 -7.81
N PHE A 207 -6.79 -10.95 -7.79
CA PHE A 207 -7.39 -11.80 -6.77
C PHE A 207 -6.33 -12.65 -6.05
N ASP A 208 -5.75 -13.62 -6.75
CA ASP A 208 -4.70 -14.51 -6.23
C ASP A 208 -3.37 -14.33 -6.97
N GLU A 209 -3.35 -13.51 -8.00
CA GLU A 209 -2.15 -13.20 -8.73
C GLU A 209 -1.25 -12.23 -7.94
N VAL A 210 0.06 -12.46 -7.99
CA VAL A 210 1.09 -11.55 -7.49
C VAL A 210 1.83 -10.93 -8.68
N VAL A 211 1.74 -9.62 -8.83
CA VAL A 211 2.44 -8.85 -9.87
C VAL A 211 3.75 -8.33 -9.29
N VAL A 212 4.86 -8.63 -9.95
CA VAL A 212 6.18 -8.14 -9.52
C VAL A 212 6.52 -6.87 -10.31
N LEU A 213 6.69 -5.76 -9.60
CA LEU A 213 7.17 -4.50 -10.15
C LEU A 213 8.67 -4.39 -9.89
N LYS A 214 9.46 -4.13 -10.94
CA LYS A 214 10.91 -3.95 -10.83
C LYS A 214 11.30 -2.61 -11.41
N ASN A 215 12.16 -1.89 -10.71
CA ASN A 215 12.77 -0.66 -11.20
C ASN A 215 14.27 -0.88 -11.38
N GLU A 216 14.65 -1.35 -12.57
CA GLU A 216 16.04 -1.65 -12.87
C GLU A 216 16.97 -0.43 -12.76
N LYS A 217 16.46 0.77 -13.06
CA LYS A 217 17.22 2.02 -12.93
C LYS A 217 17.52 2.29 -11.45
N TRP A 218 16.52 2.24 -10.59
CA TRP A 218 16.67 2.41 -9.15
C TRP A 218 17.59 1.36 -8.54
N ASP A 219 17.44 0.09 -8.93
CA ASP A 219 18.30 -1.01 -8.48
C ASP A 219 19.78 -0.78 -8.85
N LYS A 220 20.05 -0.27 -10.06
CA LYS A 220 21.41 0.08 -10.50
C LYS A 220 21.98 1.25 -9.67
N GLU A 221 21.20 2.28 -9.45
CA GLU A 221 21.59 3.44 -8.63
C GLU A 221 21.90 3.03 -7.19
N GLN A 222 21.06 2.20 -6.56
CA GLN A 222 21.32 1.69 -5.20
C GLN A 222 22.58 0.84 -5.12
N LYS A 223 22.87 0.02 -6.13
CA LYS A 223 24.11 -0.76 -6.18
C LYS A 223 25.35 0.14 -6.29
N LEU A 224 25.26 1.20 -7.07
CA LEU A 224 26.35 2.19 -7.20
C LEU A 224 26.60 2.93 -5.90
N LEU A 225 25.55 3.42 -5.24
CA LEU A 225 25.63 4.10 -3.95
C LEU A 225 26.28 3.21 -2.86
N ARG A 226 25.93 1.93 -2.81
CA ARG A 226 26.56 0.97 -1.87
C ARG A 226 28.05 0.79 -2.14
N LYS A 227 28.45 0.66 -3.39
CA LYS A 227 29.87 0.53 -3.77
C LYS A 227 30.68 1.78 -3.37
N ASN A 228 30.11 2.97 -3.55
CA ASN A 228 30.78 4.21 -3.22
C ASN A 228 30.91 4.41 -1.68
N ARG A 229 29.92 3.98 -0.90
CA ARG A 229 30.02 4.00 0.57
C ARG A 229 31.14 3.10 1.08
N HIS A 230 31.31 1.89 0.55
CA HIS A 230 32.41 1.01 0.93
C HIS A 230 33.79 1.58 0.57
N LYS A 231 33.92 2.26 -0.58
CA LYS A 231 35.19 2.92 -0.95
C LYS A 231 35.59 4.05 -0.01
N ASN A 232 34.61 4.82 0.48
CA ASN A 232 34.88 5.96 1.40
C ASN A 232 35.17 5.52 2.85
N THR A 233 34.86 4.28 3.23
CA THR A 233 35.22 3.72 4.54
C THR A 233 36.57 3.04 4.56
N GLU A 234 37.21 2.83 3.41
CA GLU A 234 38.54 2.20 3.27
C GLU A 234 39.69 3.22 3.15
N THR A 235 39.41 4.51 3.20
CA THR A 235 40.51 5.56 3.20
C THR A 235 41.09 5.61 4.60
N PRO A 236 42.41 5.30 4.80
CA PRO A 236 43.07 5.38 6.12
C PRO A 236 43.06 6.84 6.60
N GLN A 237 42.77 7.02 7.90
CA GLN A 237 43.04 8.32 8.54
C GLN A 237 44.56 8.59 8.51
N PRO A 238 45.01 9.81 8.24
CA PRO A 238 46.42 10.13 8.33
C PRO A 238 46.90 9.92 9.78
N GLU A 239 47.98 9.15 9.91
CA GLU A 239 48.67 8.96 11.18
C GLU A 239 49.04 10.31 11.76
N HIS A 240 48.60 10.62 12.98
CA HIS A 240 49.07 11.76 13.74
C HIS A 240 50.52 11.50 14.11
N GLU A 241 51.45 12.18 13.46
CA GLU A 241 52.82 12.33 13.95
C GLU A 241 52.80 12.95 15.34
N ILE A 242 53.19 12.16 16.31
CA ILE A 242 53.42 12.63 17.67
C ILE A 242 54.79 13.32 17.63
N ALA A 243 54.77 14.65 17.62
CA ALA A 243 56.00 15.44 17.84
C ALA A 243 56.47 15.19 19.28
N SER A 244 57.63 14.58 19.40
CA SER A 244 58.35 14.45 20.67
C SER A 244 59.04 15.77 20.98
N ASP A 245 58.49 16.58 21.85
CA ASP A 245 59.21 17.69 22.48
C ASP A 245 60.15 17.11 23.54
N SER A 246 61.43 17.14 23.22
CA SER A 246 62.51 16.94 24.18
C SER A 246 62.76 18.25 24.92
N PHE A 247 62.52 18.28 26.22
CA PHE A 247 62.97 19.30 27.12
C PHE A 247 64.45 19.05 27.50
N GLU A 248 65.33 20.02 27.22
CA GLU A 248 66.46 20.38 28.05
C GLU A 248 66.16 21.64 28.87
#